data_e6492a881a822b4f2105464839f9f279
#
_entry.id   e6492a881a822b4f2105464839f9f279
#
_cell.length_a   1.000
_cell.length_b   1.000
_cell.length_c   1.000
_cell.angle_alpha   90.00
_cell.angle_beta   90.00
_cell.angle_gamma   90.00
#
_symmetry.space_group_name_H-M   'P 1'
#
loop_
_entity.id
_entity.type
_entity.pdbx_description
1 polymer ?
#
loop_
_entity_poly.entity_id
_entity_poly.type
_entity_poly.pdbx_seq_one_letter_code
_entity_poly.pdbx_strand_id
1 'polypeptide(L)'
;MSREHAEFASELSNSPIRENIPFSRATRLKPPKLALSQQFAYSPARSPGVVHPWRKAGPFVVWRRLMSKIVTIKAAARSKAGKGASRSVRRTGDIPGVVYGDKQDPQLISLTYKAVHPHVETGRFLSTLVDLDIDGKTIRAIPRDVQFEPVKDRIIHVDFLRLGKDARIVVEIPVHFRNQEAAPGLKAGGTLNIVSHSVNLYCPADFIPDDIMVDLTGMQIGQNIHLSDIKLPDRVTSAVRE
;
A
#
# COMPACT_ATOMS: atom_id res chain seq x y z
N MET A 1 -25.74 61.94 5.57
CA MET A 1 -24.38 62.25 5.19
C MET A 1 -23.74 60.90 4.89
N SER A 2 -23.33 60.47 3.81
CA SER A 2 -23.07 60.85 2.41
C SER A 2 -22.82 59.51 1.74
N ARG A 3 -23.51 59.12 0.71
CA ARG A 3 -23.24 59.17 -0.74
C ARG A 3 -21.74 59.04 -1.09
N GLU A 4 -21.43 57.93 -1.71
CA GLU A 4 -20.35 57.61 -2.65
C GLU A 4 -20.07 56.10 -2.54
N HIS A 5 -20.25 55.23 -3.44
CA HIS A 5 -19.87 55.13 -4.79
C HIS A 5 -20.69 54.10 -5.58
N ALA A 6 -21.50 54.54 -6.43
CA ALA A 6 -21.87 53.86 -7.66
C ALA A 6 -20.95 54.42 -8.72
N GLU A 7 -20.05 53.61 -9.28
CA GLU A 7 -19.41 53.76 -10.58
C GLU A 7 -18.22 52.81 -10.67
N PHE A 8 -18.44 51.69 -11.29
CA PHE A 8 -17.45 51.01 -12.12
C PHE A 8 -18.06 49.75 -12.76
N ALA A 9 -19.06 49.98 -13.58
CA ALA A 9 -19.58 48.95 -14.46
C ALA A 9 -19.86 49.60 -15.82
N SER A 10 -18.84 49.70 -16.65
CA SER A 10 -18.95 49.80 -18.11
C SER A 10 -17.55 49.96 -18.66
N GLU A 11 -17.07 48.97 -19.28
CA GLU A 11 -16.18 48.96 -20.46
C GLU A 11 -15.55 47.61 -20.57
N LEU A 12 -16.00 46.86 -21.50
CA LEU A 12 -15.21 46.16 -22.50
C LEU A 12 -16.08 45.15 -23.25
N SER A 13 -17.00 45.68 -24.02
CA SER A 13 -17.44 44.99 -25.23
C SER A 13 -16.54 45.51 -26.36
N ASN A 14 -15.78 44.66 -26.97
CA ASN A 14 -15.54 44.67 -28.42
C ASN A 14 -14.21 44.01 -28.75
N SER A 15 -14.26 42.86 -29.36
CA SER A 15 -13.63 42.69 -30.67
C SER A 15 -13.69 41.24 -31.15
N PRO A 16 -14.00 41.05 -32.42
CA PRO A 16 -14.04 39.76 -33.05
C PRO A 16 -12.77 39.53 -33.85
N ILE A 17 -12.13 38.38 -33.72
CA ILE A 17 -11.32 37.86 -34.83
C ILE A 17 -11.58 36.35 -34.91
N ARG A 18 -12.42 36.01 -35.89
CA ARG A 18 -12.48 34.71 -36.49
C ARG A 18 -11.35 34.61 -37.49
N GLU A 19 -10.36 33.79 -37.28
CA GLU A 19 -9.50 33.31 -38.35
C GLU A 19 -9.84 31.87 -38.68
N ASN A 20 -10.40 31.71 -39.87
CA ASN A 20 -10.60 30.46 -40.58
C ASN A 20 -9.24 29.87 -40.95
N ILE A 21 -8.90 28.71 -40.42
CA ILE A 21 -7.82 27.89 -40.94
C ILE A 21 -8.45 26.79 -41.78
N PRO A 22 -8.12 26.68 -43.07
CA PRO A 22 -8.69 25.67 -43.95
C PRO A 22 -8.09 24.28 -43.65
N PHE A 23 -8.99 23.34 -43.56
CA PHE A 23 -8.72 21.91 -43.43
C PHE A 23 -8.00 21.41 -44.71
N SER A 24 -6.68 21.26 -44.64
CA SER A 24 -5.89 20.66 -45.72
C SER A 24 -6.01 19.12 -45.64
N ARG A 25 -6.47 18.60 -46.77
CA ARG A 25 -6.59 17.20 -47.14
C ARG A 25 -5.33 16.40 -46.79
N ALA A 26 -5.42 15.51 -45.81
CA ALA A 26 -4.40 14.49 -45.55
C ALA A 26 -4.47 13.43 -46.65
N THR A 27 -3.46 13.41 -47.46
CA THR A 27 -3.17 12.39 -48.49
C THR A 27 -2.91 11.05 -47.82
N ARG A 28 -3.75 10.08 -48.13
CA ARG A 28 -3.64 8.70 -47.69
C ARG A 28 -2.46 8.01 -48.42
N LEU A 29 -1.32 7.88 -47.74
CA LEU A 29 -0.19 7.08 -48.23
C LEU A 29 -0.49 5.59 -48.00
N LYS A 30 -0.52 4.83 -49.09
CA LYS A 30 -0.61 3.38 -49.10
C LYS A 30 0.70 2.78 -48.59
N PRO A 31 0.67 1.74 -47.75
CA PRO A 31 1.88 1.01 -47.35
C PRO A 31 2.42 0.16 -48.52
N PRO A 32 3.76 0.01 -48.65
CA PRO A 32 4.36 -0.80 -49.70
C PRO A 32 4.12 -2.30 -49.41
N LYS A 33 3.76 -3.02 -50.48
CA LYS A 33 3.74 -4.45 -50.54
C LYS A 33 5.18 -4.96 -50.48
N LEU A 34 5.59 -5.60 -49.36
CA LEU A 34 6.81 -6.36 -49.31
C LEU A 34 6.51 -7.82 -49.67
N ALA A 35 7.28 -8.28 -50.63
CA ALA A 35 7.18 -9.54 -51.30
C ALA A 35 7.45 -10.75 -50.36
N LEU A 36 6.69 -11.80 -50.60
CA LEU A 36 6.97 -13.15 -50.18
C LEU A 36 8.33 -13.61 -50.73
N SER A 37 9.22 -14.07 -49.88
CA SER A 37 10.06 -15.21 -50.22
C SER A 37 10.91 -15.65 -49.03
N GLN A 38 10.92 -16.94 -48.88
CA GLN A 38 11.88 -17.84 -48.20
C GLN A 38 11.40 -18.38 -46.84
N GLN A 39 10.70 -19.51 -47.02
CA GLN A 39 10.57 -20.57 -46.07
C GLN A 39 11.99 -21.12 -45.71
N PHE A 40 12.46 -20.81 -44.52
CA PHE A 40 13.52 -21.64 -43.91
C PHE A 40 12.84 -22.57 -42.91
N ALA A 41 12.67 -23.81 -43.35
CA ALA A 41 12.33 -24.93 -42.50
C ALA A 41 13.49 -25.17 -41.52
N TYR A 42 13.37 -24.71 -40.28
CA TYR A 42 14.30 -25.11 -39.21
C TYR A 42 13.73 -26.34 -38.53
N SER A 43 14.29 -27.50 -38.89
CA SER A 43 14.07 -28.76 -38.20
C SER A 43 14.90 -28.77 -36.92
N PRO A 44 14.28 -28.89 -35.72
CA PRO A 44 15.08 -29.07 -34.52
C PRO A 44 15.54 -30.53 -34.45
N ALA A 45 16.82 -30.72 -34.70
CA ALA A 45 17.51 -31.98 -34.40
C ALA A 45 17.39 -32.27 -32.90
N ARG A 46 16.76 -33.37 -32.54
CA ARG A 46 16.74 -33.95 -31.19
C ARG A 46 18.16 -34.26 -30.78
N SER A 47 18.74 -33.51 -29.91
CA SER A 47 19.91 -33.91 -29.13
C SER A 47 19.47 -34.81 -27.97
N PRO A 48 20.11 -35.95 -27.77
CA PRO A 48 19.78 -36.88 -26.70
C PRO A 48 20.24 -36.34 -25.36
N GLY A 49 19.31 -36.31 -24.41
CA GLY A 49 19.47 -36.48 -22.99
C GLY A 49 20.71 -35.94 -22.27
N VAL A 50 20.68 -34.67 -21.87
CA VAL A 50 21.43 -34.27 -20.68
C VAL A 50 20.42 -34.20 -19.54
N VAL A 51 20.34 -35.29 -18.78
CA VAL A 51 19.63 -35.34 -17.51
C VAL A 51 20.45 -34.51 -16.51
N HIS A 52 20.05 -33.28 -16.29
CA HIS A 52 20.63 -32.49 -15.19
C HIS A 52 20.10 -33.04 -13.88
N PRO A 53 20.98 -33.57 -13.00
CA PRO A 53 20.56 -34.02 -11.69
C PRO A 53 20.16 -32.81 -10.84
N TRP A 54 18.86 -32.81 -10.44
CA TRP A 54 18.38 -32.17 -9.23
C TRP A 54 18.87 -30.74 -8.92
N ARG A 55 18.39 -29.77 -9.66
CA ARG A 55 18.19 -28.46 -9.03
C ARG A 55 17.12 -28.64 -7.98
N LYS A 56 17.54 -28.69 -6.72
CA LYS A 56 16.64 -28.53 -5.58
C LYS A 56 15.92 -27.19 -5.83
N ALA A 57 14.66 -27.26 -6.24
CA ALA A 57 13.79 -26.10 -6.32
C ALA A 57 13.61 -25.63 -4.88
N GLY A 58 14.37 -24.64 -4.49
CA GLY A 58 14.10 -23.92 -3.25
C GLY A 58 12.70 -23.32 -3.35
N PRO A 59 12.05 -23.07 -2.23
CA PRO A 59 10.70 -22.53 -2.20
C PRO A 59 10.65 -21.25 -3.06
N PHE A 60 9.93 -21.29 -4.16
CA PHE A 60 9.71 -20.15 -5.03
C PHE A 60 8.76 -19.21 -4.31
N VAL A 61 9.30 -18.19 -3.66
CA VAL A 61 8.51 -17.07 -3.16
C VAL A 61 8.13 -16.22 -4.35
N VAL A 62 6.89 -16.35 -4.82
CA VAL A 62 6.34 -15.52 -5.88
C VAL A 62 5.99 -14.17 -5.27
N TRP A 63 6.88 -13.21 -5.40
CA TRP A 63 6.62 -11.82 -5.08
C TRP A 63 5.61 -11.25 -6.08
N ARG A 64 4.36 -11.18 -5.68
CA ARG A 64 3.40 -10.34 -6.37
C ARG A 64 3.74 -8.90 -5.99
N ARG A 65 4.36 -8.18 -6.91
CA ARG A 65 4.66 -6.75 -6.80
C ARG A 65 3.35 -5.97 -6.71
N LEU A 66 2.77 -5.94 -5.52
CA LEU A 66 1.71 -5.02 -5.18
C LEU A 66 2.39 -3.77 -4.66
N MET A 67 2.36 -2.73 -5.48
CA MET A 67 2.62 -1.37 -5.00
C MET A 67 1.61 -1.13 -3.88
N SER A 68 2.06 -0.77 -2.70
CA SER A 68 1.22 -0.40 -1.57
C SER A 68 0.18 0.60 -2.04
N LYS A 69 -1.09 0.23 -1.94
CA LYS A 69 -2.20 1.06 -2.38
C LYS A 69 -2.31 2.21 -1.38
N ILE A 70 -1.89 3.40 -1.79
CA ILE A 70 -2.01 4.58 -0.93
C ILE A 70 -3.51 4.83 -0.69
N VAL A 71 -3.91 4.86 0.56
CA VAL A 71 -5.28 5.10 0.98
C VAL A 71 -5.43 6.55 1.40
N THR A 72 -6.34 7.29 0.78
CA THR A 72 -6.63 8.67 1.19
C THR A 72 -7.76 8.70 2.20
N ILE A 73 -7.52 9.25 3.39
CA ILE A 73 -8.50 9.38 4.47
C ILE A 73 -8.68 10.85 4.80
N LYS A 74 -9.94 11.32 4.79
CA LYS A 74 -10.28 12.67 5.21
C LYS A 74 -10.27 12.75 6.73
N ALA A 75 -9.62 13.79 7.25
CA ALA A 75 -9.51 14.09 8.66
C ALA A 75 -9.80 15.57 8.91
N ALA A 76 -10.38 15.89 10.05
CA ALA A 76 -10.56 17.27 10.49
C ALA A 76 -9.59 17.58 11.64
N ALA A 77 -8.96 18.75 11.62
CA ALA A 77 -8.13 19.18 12.73
C ALA A 77 -8.96 19.52 13.96
N ARG A 78 -8.48 19.19 15.16
CA ARG A 78 -9.10 19.57 16.42
C ARG A 78 -8.14 20.32 17.32
N SER A 79 -8.67 21.36 17.96
CA SER A 79 -7.89 22.20 18.87
C SER A 79 -7.91 21.70 20.32
N LYS A 80 -8.92 20.95 20.73
CA LYS A 80 -9.10 20.52 22.13
C LYS A 80 -8.55 19.11 22.35
N ALA A 81 -7.59 19.00 23.28
CA ALA A 81 -7.07 17.75 23.79
C ALA A 81 -7.84 17.29 25.06
N GLY A 82 -7.58 16.05 25.46
CA GLY A 82 -8.03 15.48 26.73
C GLY A 82 -9.24 14.57 26.66
N LYS A 83 -9.54 13.93 27.81
CA LYS A 83 -10.54 12.86 27.95
C LYS A 83 -11.96 13.28 27.53
N GLY A 84 -12.37 14.51 27.90
CA GLY A 84 -13.70 15.04 27.57
C GLY A 84 -13.86 15.25 26.07
N ALA A 85 -12.89 15.90 25.42
CA ALA A 85 -12.90 16.16 23.99
C ALA A 85 -12.90 14.85 23.18
N SER A 86 -12.07 13.86 23.53
CA SER A 86 -12.05 12.57 22.86
C SER A 86 -13.34 11.79 23.03
N ARG A 87 -14.02 11.88 24.18
CA ARG A 87 -15.34 11.30 24.39
C ARG A 87 -16.43 11.98 23.57
N SER A 88 -16.37 13.31 23.41
CA SER A 88 -17.28 14.05 22.55
C SER A 88 -17.18 13.59 21.10
N VAL A 89 -15.97 13.48 20.54
CA VAL A 89 -15.72 12.99 19.17
C VAL A 89 -16.28 11.57 18.98
N ARG A 90 -16.07 10.66 19.95
CA ARG A 90 -16.63 9.30 19.86
C ARG A 90 -18.17 9.26 19.94
N ARG A 91 -18.79 10.20 20.61
CA ARG A 91 -20.27 10.30 20.65
C ARG A 91 -20.86 10.76 19.31
N THR A 92 -20.14 11.55 18.51
CA THR A 92 -20.54 11.95 17.16
C THR A 92 -20.30 10.85 16.13
N GLY A 93 -19.67 9.73 16.51
CA GLY A 93 -19.38 8.61 15.61
C GLY A 93 -18.04 8.72 14.89
N ASP A 94 -17.18 9.65 15.34
CA ASP A 94 -15.84 9.83 14.80
C ASP A 94 -14.78 9.20 15.71
N ILE A 95 -13.59 8.98 15.17
CA ILE A 95 -12.44 8.42 15.86
C ILE A 95 -11.46 9.56 16.14
N PRO A 96 -11.09 9.81 17.41
CA PRO A 96 -9.99 10.70 17.71
C PRO A 96 -8.66 10.06 17.33
N GLY A 97 -7.75 10.82 16.74
CA GLY A 97 -6.40 10.40 16.40
C GLY A 97 -5.37 11.49 16.63
N VAL A 98 -4.11 11.12 16.53
CA VAL A 98 -2.96 12.01 16.63
C VAL A 98 -2.01 11.72 15.48
N VAL A 99 -1.48 12.78 14.85
CA VAL A 99 -0.40 12.69 13.85
C VAL A 99 0.84 13.32 14.45
N TYR A 100 1.91 12.56 14.55
CA TYR A 100 3.20 13.02 15.10
C TYR A 100 4.37 12.56 14.22
N GLY A 101 5.55 13.10 14.45
CA GLY A 101 6.77 12.76 13.71
C GLY A 101 7.26 13.91 12.84
N ASP A 102 8.36 13.66 12.09
CA ASP A 102 9.01 14.62 11.21
C ASP A 102 9.43 15.95 11.91
N LYS A 103 9.80 15.84 13.19
CA LYS A 103 10.24 16.99 14.02
C LYS A 103 9.22 18.15 14.09
N GLN A 104 7.96 17.88 13.79
CA GLN A 104 6.85 18.83 13.88
C GLN A 104 5.99 18.54 15.09
N ASP A 105 5.27 19.55 15.57
CA ASP A 105 4.36 19.38 16.69
C ASP A 105 3.26 18.35 16.41
N PRO A 106 2.86 17.55 17.43
CA PRO A 106 1.76 16.62 17.31
C PRO A 106 0.45 17.34 16.97
N GLN A 107 -0.22 16.87 15.92
CA GLN A 107 -1.49 17.41 15.48
C GLN A 107 -2.64 16.48 15.86
N LEU A 108 -3.61 17.02 16.59
CA LEU A 108 -4.83 16.29 16.94
C LEU A 108 -5.79 16.28 15.77
N ILE A 109 -6.33 15.12 15.44
CA ILE A 109 -7.28 14.94 14.34
C ILE A 109 -8.52 14.18 14.79
N SER A 110 -9.58 14.30 14.02
CA SER A 110 -10.75 13.42 14.07
C SER A 110 -10.97 12.79 12.71
N LEU A 111 -11.29 11.49 12.70
CA LEU A 111 -11.46 10.66 11.52
C LEU A 111 -12.88 10.09 11.52
N THR A 112 -13.51 10.02 10.37
CA THR A 112 -14.82 9.38 10.25
C THR A 112 -14.67 7.86 10.38
N TYR A 113 -15.44 7.24 11.29
CA TYR A 113 -15.39 5.80 11.55
C TYR A 113 -15.55 4.96 10.26
N LYS A 114 -16.50 5.33 9.42
CA LYS A 114 -16.77 4.63 8.15
C LYS A 114 -15.61 4.64 7.16
N ALA A 115 -14.72 5.63 7.24
CA ALA A 115 -13.56 5.73 6.36
C ALA A 115 -12.39 4.87 6.84
N VAL A 116 -12.25 4.63 8.14
CA VAL A 116 -11.13 3.90 8.74
C VAL A 116 -11.44 2.41 8.92
N HIS A 117 -12.63 2.08 9.39
CA HIS A 117 -13.03 0.72 9.75
C HIS A 117 -12.76 -0.36 8.67
N PRO A 118 -13.13 -0.16 7.39
CA PRO A 118 -12.89 -1.16 6.36
C PRO A 118 -11.40 -1.49 6.15
N HIS A 119 -10.54 -0.50 6.36
CA HIS A 119 -9.09 -0.70 6.23
C HIS A 119 -8.50 -1.44 7.42
N VAL A 120 -9.02 -1.18 8.61
CA VAL A 120 -8.59 -1.88 9.84
C VAL A 120 -9.02 -3.35 9.81
N GLU A 121 -10.22 -3.66 9.32
CA GLU A 121 -10.71 -5.05 9.18
C GLU A 121 -9.85 -5.92 8.24
N THR A 122 -9.15 -5.31 7.28
CA THR A 122 -8.26 -6.08 6.40
C THR A 122 -7.03 -6.64 7.12
N GLY A 123 -6.75 -6.22 8.36
CA GLY A 123 -5.55 -6.59 9.12
C GLY A 123 -4.23 -6.02 8.60
N ARG A 124 -4.28 -5.26 7.49
CA ARG A 124 -3.09 -4.68 6.84
C ARG A 124 -2.94 -3.19 7.09
N PHE A 125 -3.80 -2.62 7.91
CA PHE A 125 -3.84 -1.17 8.11
C PHE A 125 -2.51 -0.63 8.64
N LEU A 126 -1.87 -1.35 9.57
CA LEU A 126 -0.58 -0.95 10.16
C LEU A 126 0.60 -0.96 9.18
N SER A 127 0.49 -1.71 8.07
CA SER A 127 1.49 -1.75 7.00
C SER A 127 1.15 -0.86 5.80
N THR A 128 -0.04 -0.23 5.78
CA THR A 128 -0.53 0.54 4.65
C THR A 128 -0.16 2.02 4.79
N LEU A 129 0.35 2.61 3.69
CA LEU A 129 0.56 4.06 3.61
C LEU A 129 -0.78 4.78 3.48
N VAL A 130 -0.96 5.82 4.30
CA VAL A 130 -2.16 6.63 4.32
C VAL A 130 -1.81 8.08 4.02
N ASP A 131 -2.51 8.67 3.05
CA ASP A 131 -2.49 10.11 2.82
C ASP A 131 -3.68 10.72 3.58
N LEU A 132 -3.37 11.43 4.67
CA LEU A 132 -4.36 12.14 5.49
C LEU A 132 -4.62 13.51 4.89
N ASP A 133 -5.85 13.75 4.47
CA ASP A 133 -6.32 15.07 4.05
C ASP A 133 -6.87 15.82 5.27
N ILE A 134 -6.08 16.73 5.80
CA ILE A 134 -6.44 17.55 6.97
C ILE A 134 -6.70 18.97 6.50
N ASP A 135 -7.97 19.34 6.43
CA ASP A 135 -8.41 20.70 6.03
C ASP A 135 -7.78 21.16 4.70
N GLY A 136 -7.66 20.26 3.72
CA GLY A 136 -7.08 20.53 2.39
C GLY A 136 -5.57 20.40 2.32
N LYS A 137 -4.89 19.99 3.40
CA LYS A 137 -3.46 19.67 3.41
C LYS A 137 -3.28 18.15 3.46
N THR A 138 -2.64 17.60 2.47
CA THR A 138 -2.33 16.16 2.43
C THR A 138 -1.04 15.88 3.17
N ILE A 139 -1.09 15.04 4.19
CA ILE A 139 0.05 14.59 4.98
C ILE A 139 0.20 13.07 4.79
N ARG A 140 1.37 12.63 4.33
CA ARG A 140 1.69 11.21 4.24
C ARG A 140 2.06 10.68 5.61
N ALA A 141 1.38 9.64 6.03
CA ALA A 141 1.55 9.02 7.34
C ALA A 141 1.36 7.50 7.26
N ILE A 142 1.83 6.81 8.28
CA ILE A 142 1.54 5.40 8.50
C ILE A 142 0.85 5.23 9.85
N PRO A 143 -0.19 4.41 9.96
CA PRO A 143 -0.77 4.07 11.25
C PRO A 143 0.25 3.32 12.09
N ARG A 144 0.45 3.74 13.34
CA ARG A 144 1.40 3.12 14.27
C ARG A 144 0.72 2.25 15.30
N ASP A 145 -0.42 2.71 15.78
CA ASP A 145 -1.21 1.99 16.77
C ASP A 145 -2.70 2.21 16.53
N VAL A 146 -3.49 1.19 16.78
CA VAL A 146 -4.94 1.23 16.72
C VAL A 146 -5.49 0.65 18.00
N GLN A 147 -6.16 1.47 18.80
CA GLN A 147 -6.76 1.03 20.06
C GLN A 147 -8.21 0.63 19.85
N PHE A 148 -8.58 -0.53 20.37
CA PHE A 148 -9.93 -1.07 20.30
C PHE A 148 -10.62 -1.07 21.66
N GLU A 149 -11.92 -0.96 21.64
CA GLU A 149 -12.76 -1.19 22.81
C GLU A 149 -12.89 -2.71 23.05
N PRO A 150 -12.54 -3.23 24.23
CA PRO A 150 -12.48 -4.68 24.45
C PRO A 150 -13.82 -5.43 24.33
N VAL A 151 -14.96 -4.72 24.43
CA VAL A 151 -16.30 -5.33 24.45
C VAL A 151 -16.97 -5.29 23.08
N LYS A 152 -16.78 -4.19 22.35
CA LYS A 152 -17.51 -3.92 21.09
C LYS A 152 -16.59 -3.92 19.88
N ASP A 153 -15.30 -4.15 20.03
CA ASP A 153 -14.27 -4.09 18.99
C ASP A 153 -14.30 -2.79 18.16
N ARG A 154 -14.80 -1.71 18.78
CA ARG A 154 -14.83 -0.39 18.15
C ARG A 154 -13.47 0.27 18.26
N ILE A 155 -13.05 0.94 17.20
CA ILE A 155 -11.83 1.73 17.20
C ILE A 155 -12.02 2.92 18.14
N ILE A 156 -11.16 3.04 19.16
CA ILE A 156 -11.17 4.11 20.16
C ILE A 156 -10.21 5.22 19.78
N HIS A 157 -9.03 4.89 19.28
CA HIS A 157 -7.96 5.82 18.95
C HIS A 157 -7.10 5.28 17.82
N VAL A 158 -6.55 6.16 17.01
CA VAL A 158 -5.57 5.81 15.97
C VAL A 158 -4.41 6.80 16.02
N ASP A 159 -3.21 6.23 16.08
CA ASP A 159 -1.96 6.98 16.08
C ASP A 159 -1.30 6.90 14.72
N PHE A 160 -0.91 8.06 14.16
CA PHE A 160 -0.25 8.14 12.88
C PHE A 160 1.15 8.72 13.04
N LEU A 161 2.11 8.06 12.41
CA LEU A 161 3.47 8.55 12.27
C LEU A 161 3.62 9.25 10.92
N ARG A 162 3.94 10.55 10.96
CA ARG A 162 4.23 11.35 9.77
C ARG A 162 5.53 10.87 9.13
N LEU A 163 5.54 10.72 7.81
CA LEU A 163 6.69 10.22 7.07
C LEU A 163 7.40 11.35 6.33
N GLY A 164 8.70 11.48 6.60
CA GLY A 164 9.61 12.25 5.75
C GLY A 164 9.94 11.48 4.45
N LYS A 165 10.50 12.18 3.45
CA LYS A 165 10.78 11.60 2.11
C LYS A 165 11.73 10.39 2.12
N ASP A 166 12.70 10.36 3.07
CA ASP A 166 13.72 9.30 3.15
C ASP A 166 13.66 8.55 4.50
N ALA A 167 12.49 8.54 5.15
CA ALA A 167 12.35 7.91 6.44
C ALA A 167 12.45 6.39 6.32
N ARG A 168 13.30 5.77 7.18
CA ARG A 168 13.25 4.33 7.44
C ARG A 168 12.38 4.09 8.66
N ILE A 169 11.43 3.22 8.53
CA ILE A 169 10.45 2.92 9.58
C ILE A 169 10.43 1.44 9.89
N VAL A 170 10.12 1.11 11.13
CA VAL A 170 9.80 -0.25 11.53
C VAL A 170 8.30 -0.43 11.35
N VAL A 171 7.92 -1.39 10.51
CA VAL A 171 6.53 -1.71 10.22
C VAL A 171 6.28 -3.16 10.60
N GLU A 172 5.14 -3.40 11.21
CA GLU A 172 4.63 -4.73 11.50
C GLU A 172 3.87 -5.25 10.28
N ILE A 173 4.41 -6.33 9.66
CA ILE A 173 3.88 -6.89 8.41
C ILE A 173 3.31 -8.27 8.69
N PRO A 174 2.05 -8.55 8.30
CA PRO A 174 1.44 -9.85 8.50
C PRO A 174 2.09 -10.93 7.62
N VAL A 175 2.17 -12.14 8.16
CA VAL A 175 2.70 -13.32 7.48
C VAL A 175 1.54 -14.24 7.11
N HIS A 176 1.47 -14.60 5.83
CA HIS A 176 0.48 -15.53 5.31
C HIS A 176 1.14 -16.82 4.83
N PHE A 177 0.61 -17.94 5.27
CA PHE A 177 1.09 -19.27 4.91
C PHE A 177 0.28 -19.82 3.73
N ARG A 178 0.99 -20.31 2.71
CA ARG A 178 0.36 -20.91 1.51
C ARG A 178 0.74 -22.37 1.38
N ASN A 179 -0.08 -23.08 0.56
CA ASN A 179 0.16 -24.48 0.18
C ASN A 179 0.23 -25.44 1.38
N GLN A 180 -0.55 -25.18 2.42
CA GLN A 180 -0.64 -26.07 3.59
C GLN A 180 -1.02 -27.50 3.19
N GLU A 181 -1.92 -27.65 2.23
CA GLU A 181 -2.34 -28.95 1.70
C GLU A 181 -1.23 -29.69 0.94
N ALA A 182 -0.24 -28.99 0.43
CA ALA A 182 0.90 -29.57 -0.28
C ALA A 182 2.05 -30.00 0.64
N ALA A 183 1.97 -29.69 1.92
CA ALA A 183 2.97 -30.06 2.92
C ALA A 183 2.83 -31.55 3.30
N PRO A 184 3.84 -32.40 3.06
CA PRO A 184 3.77 -33.82 3.42
C PRO A 184 3.68 -34.03 4.93
N GLY A 185 4.26 -33.16 5.74
CA GLY A 185 4.15 -33.21 7.20
C GLY A 185 2.73 -33.06 7.71
N LEU A 186 1.94 -32.14 7.11
CA LEU A 186 0.53 -31.96 7.47
C LEU A 186 -0.33 -33.13 7.01
N LYS A 187 -0.05 -33.72 5.83
CA LYS A 187 -0.74 -34.92 5.32
C LYS A 187 -0.49 -36.14 6.21
N ALA A 188 0.67 -36.24 6.82
CA ALA A 188 1.02 -37.31 7.74
C ALA A 188 0.43 -37.13 9.17
N GLY A 189 -0.41 -36.11 9.36
CA GLY A 189 -1.07 -35.85 10.65
C GLY A 189 -0.31 -34.85 11.55
N GLY A 190 0.71 -34.18 11.03
CA GLY A 190 1.41 -33.10 11.75
C GLY A 190 0.53 -31.86 11.91
N THR A 191 0.80 -31.06 12.93
CA THR A 191 0.12 -29.78 13.19
C THR A 191 1.06 -28.63 12.91
N LEU A 192 0.57 -27.61 12.21
CA LEU A 192 1.30 -26.36 12.01
C LEU A 192 1.17 -25.48 13.24
N ASN A 193 2.29 -25.23 13.91
CA ASN A 193 2.34 -24.29 15.04
C ASN A 193 2.93 -22.96 14.54
N ILE A 194 2.13 -21.90 14.57
CA ILE A 194 2.54 -20.55 14.15
C ILE A 194 2.87 -19.76 15.41
N VAL A 195 4.16 -19.45 15.59
CA VAL A 195 4.65 -18.67 16.73
C VAL A 195 4.39 -17.18 16.54
N SER A 196 4.57 -16.67 15.34
CA SER A 196 4.35 -15.26 15.02
C SER A 196 3.51 -15.10 13.75
N HIS A 197 2.44 -14.33 13.87
CA HIS A 197 1.55 -13.99 12.75
C HIS A 197 1.99 -12.72 12.00
N SER A 198 2.89 -11.95 12.62
CA SER A 198 3.43 -10.72 12.07
C SER A 198 4.93 -10.60 12.38
N VAL A 199 5.65 -9.85 11.54
CA VAL A 199 7.08 -9.62 11.67
C VAL A 199 7.39 -8.14 11.55
N ASN A 200 8.24 -7.62 12.47
CA ASN A 200 8.74 -6.26 12.43
C ASN A 200 9.91 -6.15 11.46
N LEU A 201 9.73 -5.33 10.42
CA LEU A 201 10.74 -5.10 9.39
C LEU A 201 11.10 -3.62 9.26
N TYR A 202 12.37 -3.33 9.00
CA TYR A 202 12.83 -2.00 8.59
C TYR A 202 12.56 -1.83 7.10
N CYS A 203 11.64 -0.93 6.77
CA CYS A 203 11.28 -0.62 5.40
C CYS A 203 11.55 0.85 5.09
N PRO A 204 12.01 1.19 3.86
CA PRO A 204 11.94 2.58 3.40
C PRO A 204 10.49 2.98 3.19
N ALA A 205 10.17 4.27 3.43
CA ALA A 205 8.79 4.78 3.32
C ALA A 205 8.14 4.54 1.95
N ASP A 206 8.96 4.48 0.88
CA ASP A 206 8.46 4.27 -0.49
C ASP A 206 8.20 2.81 -0.83
N PHE A 207 8.69 1.87 -0.01
CA PHE A 207 8.60 0.44 -0.31
C PHE A 207 8.25 -0.37 0.93
N ILE A 208 6.96 -0.42 1.23
CA ILE A 208 6.41 -1.22 2.31
C ILE A 208 5.66 -2.40 1.68
N PRO A 209 6.05 -3.66 1.94
CA PRO A 209 5.29 -4.82 1.48
C PRO A 209 4.00 -4.96 2.27
N ASP A 210 2.90 -5.29 1.60
CA ASP A 210 1.59 -5.45 2.23
C ASP A 210 1.52 -6.71 3.09
N ASP A 211 2.17 -7.80 2.64
CA ASP A 211 2.20 -9.11 3.31
C ASP A 211 3.47 -9.89 2.94
N ILE A 212 3.84 -10.83 3.81
CA ILE A 212 4.89 -11.82 3.56
C ILE A 212 4.22 -13.16 3.33
N MET A 213 4.49 -13.77 2.17
CA MET A 213 3.96 -15.10 1.87
C MET A 213 5.03 -16.16 2.08
N VAL A 214 4.73 -17.12 2.94
CA VAL A 214 5.58 -18.27 3.23
C VAL A 214 4.97 -19.51 2.59
N ASP A 215 5.74 -20.20 1.77
CA ASP A 215 5.33 -21.43 1.11
C ASP A 215 5.73 -22.64 1.96
N LEU A 216 4.77 -23.46 2.34
CA LEU A 216 4.94 -24.66 3.14
C LEU A 216 5.13 -25.92 2.30
N THR A 217 5.25 -25.80 0.98
CA THR A 217 5.39 -26.95 0.07
C THR A 217 6.64 -27.77 0.42
N GLY A 218 6.44 -29.06 0.66
CA GLY A 218 7.53 -29.99 0.96
C GLY A 218 8.00 -30.03 2.42
N MET A 219 7.35 -29.27 3.32
CA MET A 219 7.67 -29.23 4.73
C MET A 219 7.33 -30.56 5.42
N GLN A 220 8.29 -31.14 6.15
CA GLN A 220 8.16 -32.41 6.89
C GLN A 220 7.89 -32.16 8.37
N ILE A 221 7.47 -33.22 9.07
CA ILE A 221 7.27 -33.19 10.53
C ILE A 221 8.60 -32.88 11.22
N GLY A 222 8.58 -31.95 12.19
CA GLY A 222 9.76 -31.54 12.95
C GLY A 222 10.63 -30.48 12.26
N GLN A 223 10.25 -29.98 11.09
CA GLN A 223 10.95 -28.86 10.45
C GLN A 223 10.42 -27.51 10.97
N ASN A 224 11.33 -26.56 11.19
CA ASN A 224 11.04 -25.20 11.56
C ASN A 224 11.43 -24.27 10.41
N ILE A 225 10.71 -23.17 10.27
CA ILE A 225 11.02 -22.07 9.34
C ILE A 225 11.37 -20.85 10.19
N HIS A 226 12.57 -20.34 10.04
CA HIS A 226 13.02 -19.11 10.68
C HIS A 226 12.91 -17.94 9.73
N LEU A 227 12.91 -16.72 10.27
CA LEU A 227 12.83 -15.50 9.47
C LEU A 227 14.02 -15.37 8.51
N SER A 228 15.19 -15.90 8.87
CA SER A 228 16.40 -16.01 8.03
C SER A 228 16.20 -16.84 6.77
N ASP A 229 15.31 -17.84 6.80
CA ASP A 229 15.03 -18.72 5.66
C ASP A 229 14.07 -18.09 4.65
N ILE A 230 13.41 -17.02 5.05
CA ILE A 230 12.44 -16.30 4.23
C ILE A 230 13.17 -15.26 3.39
N LYS A 231 13.01 -15.33 2.08
CA LYS A 231 13.53 -14.30 1.19
C LYS A 231 12.77 -13.01 1.37
N LEU A 232 13.37 -12.02 2.00
CA LEU A 232 12.82 -10.68 2.11
C LEU A 232 13.05 -9.90 0.80
N PRO A 233 12.18 -8.91 0.49
CA PRO A 233 12.38 -8.05 -0.67
C PRO A 233 13.63 -7.20 -0.52
N ASP A 234 14.17 -6.76 -1.66
CA ASP A 234 15.31 -5.85 -1.69
C ASP A 234 15.00 -4.58 -0.88
N ARG A 235 15.97 -4.12 -0.06
CA ARG A 235 15.89 -2.94 0.82
C ARG A 235 15.11 -3.11 2.12
N VAL A 236 14.53 -4.27 2.39
CA VAL A 236 13.85 -4.57 3.65
C VAL A 236 14.77 -5.41 4.52
N THR A 237 14.92 -5.06 5.79
CA THR A 237 15.75 -5.80 6.74
C THR A 237 14.95 -6.16 7.98
N SER A 238 15.28 -7.28 8.61
CA SER A 238 14.67 -7.69 9.87
C SER A 238 14.97 -6.67 10.98
N ALA A 239 13.95 -6.31 11.75
CA ALA A 239 14.11 -5.48 12.95
C ALA A 239 14.40 -6.33 14.19
N VAL A 240 14.14 -7.62 14.14
CA VAL A 240 14.44 -8.57 15.21
C VAL A 240 15.89 -9.01 15.05
N ARG A 241 16.72 -8.76 16.05
CA ARG A 241 18.03 -9.41 16.16
C ARG A 241 17.79 -10.84 16.61
N GLU A 242 18.25 -11.78 15.82
CA GLU A 242 18.38 -13.19 16.22
C GLU A 242 19.34 -13.33 17.40
#